data_80681d792cbfe616469a504db61244c9
#
_entry.id   80681d792cbfe616469a504db61244c9
#
_cell.length_a   1.000
_cell.length_b   1.000
_cell.length_c   1.000
_cell.angle_alpha   90.00
_cell.angle_beta   90.00
_cell.angle_gamma   90.00
#
_symmetry.space_group_name_H-M   'P 1'
#
loop_
_entity.id
_entity.type
_entity.pdbx_description
1 polymer ?
#
loop_
_entity_poly.entity_id
_entity_poly.type
_entity_poly.pdbx_seq_one_letter_code
_entity_poly.pdbx_strand_id
1 'polypeptide(L)'
;STLLASSAASDVYKRQSVMRFFENTRKPQGFGGKLMTKMMNSGHAKLSQWGFSNISAKSDAEVLDVGCGGGANIAVWLDRCRNGHVTGMDYSRVSVAESQKLNAAAIKQGKCNVVQGDVSAIPFSDATFDYVSAFETVYFWPGLVKCFSEVNRVLKSEGIFLICNESDGTNAADEKWTKMINGMKIYTSKQLVAALKEAGFTEIKTYSNAKNHWISIVATK
;
A
#
# COMPACT_ATOMS: atom_id res chain seq x y z
N SER A 1 15.26 45.19 11.07
CA SER A 1 15.85 43.91 10.54
C SER A 1 15.41 42.68 11.30
N THR A 2 14.93 42.79 12.55
CA THR A 2 14.50 41.67 13.41
C THR A 2 13.15 41.07 13.02
N LEU A 3 12.22 41.84 12.47
CA LEU A 3 10.88 41.35 12.05
C LEU A 3 10.92 40.46 10.81
N LEU A 4 11.81 40.71 9.87
CA LEU A 4 11.98 39.87 8.67
C LEU A 4 12.64 38.52 8.97
N ALA A 5 13.56 38.48 9.93
CA ALA A 5 14.17 37.25 10.39
C ALA A 5 13.17 36.33 11.15
N SER A 6 12.26 36.93 11.92
CA SER A 6 11.19 36.24 12.64
C SER A 6 10.14 35.63 11.71
N SER A 7 9.78 36.32 10.61
CA SER A 7 8.83 35.79 9.62
C SER A 7 9.44 34.64 8.81
N ALA A 8 10.68 34.75 8.38
CA ALA A 8 11.39 33.67 7.66
C ALA A 8 11.58 32.42 8.53
N ALA A 9 11.91 32.58 9.82
CA ALA A 9 12.00 31.47 10.76
C ALA A 9 10.64 30.82 10.99
N SER A 10 9.56 31.57 11.07
CA SER A 10 8.19 31.03 11.18
C SER A 10 7.78 30.24 9.94
N ASP A 11 8.14 30.74 8.75
CA ASP A 11 7.83 30.04 7.49
C ASP A 11 8.64 28.77 7.30
N VAL A 12 9.91 28.76 7.72
CA VAL A 12 10.75 27.55 7.74
C VAL A 12 10.18 26.53 8.72
N TYR A 13 9.78 26.93 9.92
CA TYR A 13 9.18 26.04 10.92
C TYR A 13 7.85 25.46 10.45
N LYS A 14 6.98 26.27 9.84
CA LYS A 14 5.72 25.80 9.24
C LYS A 14 5.98 24.80 8.11
N ARG A 15 6.92 25.07 7.20
CA ARG A 15 7.32 24.14 6.14
C ARG A 15 7.84 22.83 6.71
N GLN A 16 8.71 22.85 7.71
CA GLN A 16 9.22 21.64 8.36
C GLN A 16 8.11 20.84 9.06
N SER A 17 7.15 21.51 9.71
CA SER A 17 6.01 20.84 10.35
C SER A 17 5.09 20.17 9.32
N VAL A 18 4.83 20.83 8.19
CA VAL A 18 4.08 20.26 7.06
C VAL A 18 4.81 19.08 6.45
N MET A 19 6.12 19.17 6.21
CA MET A 19 6.93 18.05 5.69
C MET A 19 6.91 16.87 6.65
N ARG A 20 7.08 17.08 7.96
CA ARG A 20 6.99 16.01 8.97
C ARG A 20 5.60 15.37 9.00
N PHE A 21 4.54 16.12 8.77
CA PHE A 21 3.20 15.57 8.67
C PHE A 21 3.07 14.64 7.46
N PHE A 22 3.59 15.05 6.28
CA PHE A 22 3.57 14.20 5.08
C PHE A 22 4.56 13.02 5.14
N GLU A 23 5.63 13.08 5.93
CA GLU A 23 6.48 11.91 6.20
C GLU A 23 5.71 10.76 6.88
N ASN A 24 4.63 11.07 7.61
CA ASN A 24 3.74 10.05 8.16
C ASN A 24 2.92 9.29 7.09
N THR A 25 2.87 9.74 5.84
CA THR A 25 2.31 8.94 4.74
C THR A 25 3.17 7.72 4.45
N ARG A 26 4.49 7.89 4.52
CA ARG A 26 5.45 6.81 4.29
C ARG A 26 5.56 5.89 5.51
N LYS A 27 5.78 6.45 6.69
CA LYS A 27 5.98 5.69 7.94
C LYS A 27 5.26 6.38 9.10
N PRO A 28 3.97 6.08 9.32
CA PRO A 28 3.21 6.67 10.41
C PRO A 28 3.90 6.47 11.75
N GLN A 29 4.05 7.58 12.51
CA GLN A 29 4.67 7.57 13.84
C GLN A 29 3.90 8.49 14.80
N GLY A 30 3.80 8.09 16.06
CA GLY A 30 3.17 8.86 17.11
C GLY A 30 1.71 9.24 16.83
N PHE A 31 1.27 10.35 17.42
CA PHE A 31 -0.11 10.84 17.29
C PHE A 31 -0.43 11.31 15.84
N GLY A 32 0.52 12.02 15.21
CA GLY A 32 0.36 12.46 13.80
C GLY A 32 0.24 11.29 12.84
N GLY A 33 0.97 10.19 13.09
CA GLY A 33 0.86 8.96 12.32
C GLY A 33 -0.51 8.29 12.43
N LYS A 34 -1.10 8.26 13.64
CA LYS A 34 -2.46 7.72 13.84
C LYS A 34 -3.51 8.51 13.07
N LEU A 35 -3.42 9.85 13.11
CA LEU A 35 -4.32 10.71 12.36
C LEU A 35 -4.17 10.49 10.85
N MET A 36 -2.93 10.42 10.35
CA MET A 36 -2.64 10.17 8.93
C MET A 36 -3.21 8.83 8.49
N THR A 37 -2.98 7.75 9.24
CA THR A 37 -3.50 6.40 8.92
C THR A 37 -5.03 6.41 8.81
N LYS A 38 -5.72 7.14 9.70
CA LYS A 38 -7.18 7.27 9.66
C LYS A 38 -7.66 8.07 8.45
N MET A 39 -6.95 9.15 8.09
CA MET A 39 -7.27 9.95 6.89
C MET A 39 -7.06 9.14 5.60
N MET A 40 -5.98 8.36 5.52
CA MET A 40 -5.70 7.49 4.39
C MET A 40 -6.78 6.43 4.21
N ASN A 41 -7.23 5.77 5.27
CA ASN A 41 -8.30 4.78 5.20
C ASN A 41 -9.59 5.34 4.58
N SER A 42 -9.97 6.57 4.89
CA SER A 42 -11.19 7.20 4.33
C SER A 42 -10.97 7.81 2.95
N GLY A 43 -9.77 8.36 2.69
CA GLY A 43 -9.43 9.04 1.43
C GLY A 43 -9.36 8.07 0.25
N HIS A 44 -8.84 6.87 0.46
CA HIS A 44 -8.60 5.90 -0.61
C HIS A 44 -9.74 4.90 -0.84
N ALA A 45 -10.89 5.04 -0.16
CA ALA A 45 -12.00 4.07 -0.24
C ALA A 45 -12.52 3.87 -1.69
N LYS A 46 -12.64 4.95 -2.47
CA LYS A 46 -13.10 4.87 -3.87
C LYS A 46 -12.07 4.19 -4.78
N LEU A 47 -10.80 4.50 -4.60
CA LEU A 47 -9.69 3.87 -5.29
C LEU A 47 -9.65 2.37 -4.99
N SER A 48 -9.74 2.02 -3.72
CA SER A 48 -9.77 0.63 -3.25
C SER A 48 -10.93 -0.14 -3.87
N GLN A 49 -12.15 0.39 -3.82
CA GLN A 49 -13.33 -0.22 -4.44
C GLN A 49 -13.13 -0.46 -5.94
N TRP A 50 -12.57 0.52 -6.65
CA TRP A 50 -12.25 0.37 -8.07
C TRP A 50 -11.17 -0.68 -8.32
N GLY A 51 -10.09 -0.70 -7.54
CA GLY A 51 -9.04 -1.71 -7.64
C GLY A 51 -9.59 -3.12 -7.43
N PHE A 52 -10.38 -3.31 -6.40
CA PHE A 52 -11.04 -4.60 -6.11
C PHE A 52 -12.06 -5.03 -7.17
N SER A 53 -12.61 -4.14 -7.99
CA SER A 53 -13.52 -4.51 -9.08
C SER A 53 -12.80 -5.23 -10.24
N ASN A 54 -11.46 -5.16 -10.29
CA ASN A 54 -10.65 -5.77 -11.34
C ASN A 54 -10.28 -7.23 -11.05
N ILE A 55 -10.67 -7.77 -9.90
CA ILE A 55 -10.40 -9.16 -9.52
C ILE A 55 -11.65 -9.86 -8.97
N SER A 56 -11.70 -11.17 -9.16
CA SER A 56 -12.64 -12.06 -8.46
C SER A 56 -11.86 -12.87 -7.43
N ALA A 57 -12.28 -12.81 -6.17
CA ALA A 57 -11.63 -13.54 -5.10
C ALA A 57 -12.37 -14.85 -4.79
N LYS A 58 -11.62 -15.91 -4.47
CA LYS A 58 -12.17 -17.17 -3.93
C LYS A 58 -12.58 -16.92 -2.48
N SER A 59 -13.71 -17.51 -2.06
CA SER A 59 -14.24 -17.31 -0.70
C SER A 59 -13.37 -17.91 0.40
N ASP A 60 -12.55 -18.89 0.08
CA ASP A 60 -11.66 -19.65 0.97
C ASP A 60 -10.17 -19.29 0.81
N ALA A 61 -9.89 -18.13 0.22
CA ALA A 61 -8.53 -17.72 -0.12
C ALA A 61 -7.70 -17.31 1.10
N GLU A 62 -6.40 -17.61 1.03
CA GLU A 62 -5.36 -17.05 1.88
C GLU A 62 -4.84 -15.75 1.26
N VAL A 63 -4.94 -14.64 1.97
CA VAL A 63 -4.64 -13.30 1.45
C VAL A 63 -3.58 -12.61 2.27
N LEU A 64 -2.65 -11.89 1.59
CA LEU A 64 -1.71 -10.97 2.20
C LEU A 64 -1.94 -9.54 1.67
N ASP A 65 -2.21 -8.60 2.57
CA ASP A 65 -2.27 -7.16 2.24
C ASP A 65 -0.97 -6.48 2.69
N VAL A 66 -0.10 -6.13 1.72
CA VAL A 66 1.24 -5.57 1.98
C VAL A 66 1.19 -4.06 2.01
N GLY A 67 1.71 -3.46 3.10
CA GLY A 67 1.54 -2.05 3.40
C GLY A 67 0.09 -1.75 3.79
N CYS A 68 -0.49 -2.59 4.64
CA CYS A 68 -1.91 -2.56 4.98
C CYS A 68 -2.37 -1.28 5.69
N GLY A 69 -1.43 -0.43 6.13
CA GLY A 69 -1.73 0.84 6.78
C GLY A 69 -2.66 0.66 7.99
N GLY A 70 -3.78 1.39 7.99
CA GLY A 70 -4.80 1.28 9.05
C GLY A 70 -5.75 0.09 8.91
N GLY A 71 -5.56 -0.80 7.94
CA GLY A 71 -6.28 -2.06 7.80
C GLY A 71 -7.65 -1.97 7.15
N ALA A 72 -7.98 -0.89 6.45
CA ALA A 72 -9.29 -0.75 5.80
C ALA A 72 -9.49 -1.79 4.69
N ASN A 73 -8.45 -2.10 3.91
CA ASN A 73 -8.52 -3.09 2.84
C ASN A 73 -8.60 -4.53 3.38
N ILE A 74 -8.07 -4.79 4.58
CA ILE A 74 -8.25 -6.07 5.26
C ILE A 74 -9.74 -6.36 5.45
N ALA A 75 -10.53 -5.38 5.88
CA ALA A 75 -11.98 -5.54 6.04
C ALA A 75 -12.67 -5.87 4.71
N VAL A 76 -12.24 -5.26 3.60
CA VAL A 76 -12.76 -5.57 2.26
C VAL A 76 -12.41 -7.00 1.83
N TRP A 77 -11.18 -7.44 2.10
CA TRP A 77 -10.76 -8.81 1.84
C TRP A 77 -11.55 -9.82 2.66
N LEU A 78 -11.78 -9.57 3.95
CA LEU A 78 -12.56 -10.44 4.84
C LEU A 78 -14.01 -10.62 4.37
N ASP A 79 -14.62 -9.59 3.80
CA ASP A 79 -15.97 -9.71 3.22
C ASP A 79 -15.97 -10.54 1.93
N ARG A 80 -14.91 -10.50 1.15
CA ARG A 80 -14.74 -11.29 -0.08
C ARG A 80 -14.33 -12.74 0.18
N CYS A 81 -13.46 -12.96 1.18
CA CYS A 81 -12.88 -14.27 1.51
C CYS A 81 -13.44 -14.79 2.85
N ARG A 82 -14.74 -14.96 2.93
CA ARG A 82 -15.47 -15.27 4.18
C ARG A 82 -15.06 -16.58 4.83
N ASN A 83 -14.58 -17.54 4.04
CA ASN A 83 -14.13 -18.87 4.49
C ASN A 83 -12.62 -18.99 4.54
N GLY A 84 -11.90 -17.96 4.10
CA GLY A 84 -10.45 -17.88 4.07
C GLY A 84 -9.86 -17.15 5.26
N HIS A 85 -8.62 -16.69 5.08
CA HIS A 85 -7.88 -15.94 6.08
C HIS A 85 -7.16 -14.74 5.46
N VAL A 86 -7.11 -13.61 6.17
CA VAL A 86 -6.46 -12.38 5.70
C VAL A 86 -5.34 -11.98 6.64
N THR A 87 -4.15 -11.84 6.10
CA THR A 87 -3.00 -11.31 6.82
C THR A 87 -2.69 -9.89 6.33
N GLY A 88 -2.66 -8.91 7.22
CA GLY A 88 -2.10 -7.60 6.95
C GLY A 88 -0.64 -7.54 7.34
N MET A 89 0.20 -6.90 6.54
CA MET A 89 1.59 -6.63 6.87
C MET A 89 1.94 -5.16 6.61
N ASP A 90 2.57 -4.53 7.60
CA ASP A 90 3.09 -3.17 7.45
C ASP A 90 4.42 -3.04 8.20
N TYR A 91 5.33 -2.20 7.70
CA TYR A 91 6.61 -1.98 8.37
C TYR A 91 6.51 -0.98 9.54
N SER A 92 5.45 -0.17 9.58
CA SER A 92 5.16 0.78 10.65
C SER A 92 4.42 0.12 11.80
N ARG A 93 4.99 0.15 12.99
CA ARG A 93 4.33 -0.33 14.24
C ARG A 93 3.01 0.40 14.51
N VAL A 94 2.92 1.68 14.15
CA VAL A 94 1.70 2.47 14.33
C VAL A 94 0.60 1.96 13.40
N SER A 95 0.91 1.73 12.12
CA SER A 95 -0.01 1.14 11.16
C SER A 95 -0.50 -0.24 11.63
N VAL A 96 0.40 -1.11 12.05
CA VAL A 96 0.07 -2.43 12.60
C VAL A 96 -0.89 -2.33 13.78
N ALA A 97 -0.62 -1.47 14.76
CA ALA A 97 -1.47 -1.30 15.92
C ALA A 97 -2.87 -0.76 15.58
N GLU A 98 -2.97 0.22 14.68
CA GLU A 98 -4.26 0.77 14.23
C GLU A 98 -5.04 -0.27 13.39
N SER A 99 -4.35 -1.04 12.54
CA SER A 99 -4.93 -2.13 11.77
C SER A 99 -5.46 -3.25 12.66
N GLN A 100 -4.69 -3.67 13.68
CA GLN A 100 -5.13 -4.65 14.67
C GLN A 100 -6.37 -4.19 15.44
N LYS A 101 -6.42 -2.91 15.81
CA LYS A 101 -7.57 -2.32 16.48
C LYS A 101 -8.81 -2.30 15.60
N LEU A 102 -8.67 -1.90 14.33
CA LEU A 102 -9.78 -1.85 13.37
C LEU A 102 -10.36 -3.25 13.11
N ASN A 103 -9.49 -4.26 13.00
CA ASN A 103 -9.87 -5.63 12.63
C ASN A 103 -9.95 -6.58 13.85
N ALA A 104 -10.04 -6.04 15.08
CA ALA A 104 -9.95 -6.82 16.33
C ALA A 104 -10.98 -7.96 16.40
N ALA A 105 -12.18 -7.76 15.89
CA ALA A 105 -13.23 -8.80 15.89
C ALA A 105 -12.84 -9.99 14.99
N ALA A 106 -12.31 -9.73 13.80
CA ALA A 106 -11.85 -10.78 12.88
C ALA A 106 -10.61 -11.50 13.42
N ILE A 107 -9.70 -10.78 14.07
CA ILE A 107 -8.53 -11.36 14.74
C ILE A 107 -8.96 -12.31 15.87
N LYS A 108 -9.92 -11.90 16.70
CA LYS A 108 -10.47 -12.74 17.76
C LYS A 108 -11.13 -14.02 17.23
N GLN A 109 -11.70 -13.95 16.05
CA GLN A 109 -12.33 -15.10 15.37
C GLN A 109 -11.33 -16.00 14.62
N GLY A 110 -10.04 -15.68 14.63
CA GLY A 110 -9.01 -16.41 13.88
C GLY A 110 -9.11 -16.24 12.35
N LYS A 111 -9.79 -15.20 11.88
CA LYS A 111 -9.96 -14.90 10.45
C LYS A 111 -8.95 -13.91 9.91
N CYS A 112 -8.21 -13.24 10.79
CA CYS A 112 -7.27 -12.20 10.45
C CYS A 112 -6.04 -12.22 11.34
N ASN A 113 -4.89 -11.91 10.74
CA ASN A 113 -3.67 -11.53 11.45
C ASN A 113 -3.17 -10.17 10.94
N VAL A 114 -2.47 -9.43 11.81
CA VAL A 114 -1.72 -8.24 11.37
C VAL A 114 -0.34 -8.28 12.00
N VAL A 115 0.70 -8.24 11.16
CA VAL A 115 2.09 -8.39 11.57
C VAL A 115 2.94 -7.21 11.11
N GLN A 116 4.03 -6.95 11.83
CA GLN A 116 5.07 -6.05 11.34
C GLN A 116 6.00 -6.82 10.41
N GLY A 117 6.30 -6.26 9.23
CA GLY A 117 7.22 -6.86 8.27
C GLY A 117 7.69 -5.89 7.19
N ASP A 118 8.74 -6.26 6.49
CA ASP A 118 9.31 -5.53 5.37
C ASP A 118 9.06 -6.30 4.07
N VAL A 119 8.54 -5.62 3.07
CA VAL A 119 8.24 -6.23 1.75
C VAL A 119 9.48 -6.75 1.02
N SER A 120 10.66 -6.24 1.35
CA SER A 120 11.93 -6.72 0.77
C SER A 120 12.43 -8.05 1.37
N ALA A 121 11.74 -8.54 2.42
CA ALA A 121 11.99 -9.82 3.10
C ALA A 121 10.70 -10.26 3.81
N ILE A 122 9.72 -10.73 3.05
CA ILE A 122 8.38 -11.09 3.57
C ILE A 122 8.49 -12.31 4.49
N PRO A 123 8.07 -12.21 5.78
CA PRO A 123 8.31 -13.24 6.80
C PRO A 123 7.33 -14.42 6.71
N PHE A 124 7.04 -14.89 5.51
CA PHE A 124 6.18 -16.04 5.25
C PHE A 124 6.86 -17.02 4.30
N SER A 125 6.44 -18.28 4.37
CA SER A 125 6.93 -19.34 3.50
C SER A 125 6.53 -19.13 2.04
N ASP A 126 7.25 -19.79 1.14
CA ASP A 126 6.90 -19.84 -0.28
C ASP A 126 5.50 -20.41 -0.47
N ALA A 127 4.83 -20.00 -1.53
CA ALA A 127 3.53 -20.53 -1.95
C ALA A 127 2.46 -20.58 -0.82
N THR A 128 2.39 -19.51 -0.02
CA THR A 128 1.45 -19.41 1.11
C THR A 128 0.11 -18.79 0.69
N PHE A 129 0.13 -17.76 -0.15
CA PHE A 129 -1.03 -16.93 -0.42
C PHE A 129 -1.63 -17.15 -1.81
N ASP A 130 -2.96 -17.12 -1.89
CA ASP A 130 -3.69 -17.10 -3.16
C ASP A 130 -3.71 -15.69 -3.76
N TYR A 131 -3.77 -14.67 -2.91
CA TYR A 131 -3.76 -13.26 -3.31
C TYR A 131 -2.77 -12.46 -2.46
N VAL A 132 -2.05 -11.56 -3.11
CA VAL A 132 -1.31 -10.47 -2.45
C VAL A 132 -1.85 -9.16 -2.99
N SER A 133 -2.07 -8.17 -2.12
CA SER A 133 -2.47 -6.82 -2.53
C SER A 133 -1.51 -5.75 -2.02
N ALA A 134 -1.40 -4.66 -2.79
CA ALA A 134 -0.63 -3.48 -2.46
C ALA A 134 -1.40 -2.23 -2.92
N PHE A 135 -2.01 -1.51 -1.98
CA PHE A 135 -2.76 -0.29 -2.22
C PHE A 135 -1.99 0.91 -1.74
N GLU A 136 -1.64 1.85 -2.62
CA GLU A 136 -0.95 3.11 -2.29
C GLU A 136 0.40 2.94 -1.56
N THR A 137 1.07 1.81 -1.71
CA THR A 137 2.28 1.49 -0.96
C THR A 137 3.52 1.27 -1.81
N VAL A 138 3.37 0.86 -3.07
CA VAL A 138 4.49 0.54 -3.99
C VAL A 138 5.42 1.74 -4.22
N TYR A 139 4.95 2.94 -4.05
CA TYR A 139 5.73 4.19 -4.09
C TYR A 139 6.96 4.21 -3.18
N PHE A 140 6.92 3.42 -2.10
CA PHE A 140 7.91 3.43 -1.02
C PHE A 140 8.77 2.16 -0.96
N TRP A 141 8.55 1.24 -1.89
CA TRP A 141 9.25 -0.05 -1.86
C TRP A 141 10.72 0.08 -2.26
N PRO A 142 11.65 -0.53 -1.51
CA PRO A 142 13.08 -0.44 -1.78
C PRO A 142 13.49 -1.38 -2.94
N GLY A 143 13.30 -0.92 -4.18
CA GLY A 143 13.62 -1.71 -5.37
C GLY A 143 12.47 -2.62 -5.80
N LEU A 144 11.81 -2.26 -6.91
CA LEU A 144 10.60 -2.94 -7.38
C LEU A 144 10.83 -4.43 -7.62
N VAL A 145 11.85 -4.79 -8.39
CA VAL A 145 12.10 -6.19 -8.78
C VAL A 145 12.32 -7.07 -7.56
N LYS A 146 13.15 -6.63 -6.61
CA LYS A 146 13.39 -7.37 -5.37
C LYS A 146 12.10 -7.60 -4.58
N CYS A 147 11.30 -6.55 -4.39
CA CYS A 147 10.07 -6.64 -3.62
C CYS A 147 9.01 -7.47 -4.35
N PHE A 148 8.90 -7.33 -5.66
CA PHE A 148 7.99 -8.12 -6.48
C PHE A 148 8.41 -9.61 -6.52
N SER A 149 9.71 -9.92 -6.48
CA SER A 149 10.21 -11.31 -6.36
C SER A 149 9.81 -11.93 -5.02
N GLU A 150 9.84 -11.16 -3.92
CA GLU A 150 9.34 -11.64 -2.62
C GLU A 150 7.83 -11.89 -2.64
N VAL A 151 7.05 -10.98 -3.28
CA VAL A 151 5.61 -11.20 -3.50
C VAL A 151 5.39 -12.46 -4.34
N ASN A 152 6.13 -12.62 -5.44
CA ASN A 152 6.04 -13.83 -6.29
C ASN A 152 6.38 -15.09 -5.49
N ARG A 153 7.43 -15.06 -4.65
CA ARG A 153 7.84 -16.19 -3.82
C ARG A 153 6.71 -16.68 -2.91
N VAL A 154 6.06 -15.76 -2.20
CA VAL A 154 5.01 -16.12 -1.23
C VAL A 154 3.67 -16.44 -1.87
N LEU A 155 3.44 -16.08 -3.13
CA LEU A 155 2.25 -16.48 -3.89
C LEU A 155 2.32 -17.97 -4.26
N LYS A 156 1.18 -18.63 -4.18
CA LYS A 156 0.96 -19.97 -4.77
C LYS A 156 1.06 -19.91 -6.29
N SER A 157 1.21 -21.06 -6.94
CA SER A 157 1.03 -21.16 -8.41
C SER A 157 -0.35 -20.62 -8.78
N GLU A 158 -0.44 -19.85 -9.87
CA GLU A 158 -1.66 -19.14 -10.31
C GLU A 158 -2.17 -18.10 -9.30
N GLY A 159 -1.38 -17.78 -8.27
CA GLY A 159 -1.69 -16.73 -7.31
C GLY A 159 -1.65 -15.34 -7.94
N ILE A 160 -2.43 -14.43 -7.41
CA ILE A 160 -2.66 -13.10 -8.00
C ILE A 160 -2.05 -12.01 -7.14
N PHE A 161 -1.29 -11.12 -7.76
CA PHE A 161 -0.83 -9.87 -7.18
C PHE A 161 -1.66 -8.70 -7.73
N LEU A 162 -2.35 -7.98 -6.84
CA LEU A 162 -3.11 -6.77 -7.13
C LEU A 162 -2.34 -5.54 -6.65
N ILE A 163 -1.94 -4.68 -7.57
CA ILE A 163 -1.42 -3.33 -7.26
C ILE A 163 -2.52 -2.32 -7.59
N CYS A 164 -2.71 -1.31 -6.73
CA CYS A 164 -3.64 -0.22 -6.99
C CYS A 164 -3.07 1.10 -6.45
N ASN A 165 -2.89 2.08 -7.33
CA ASN A 165 -2.30 3.38 -7.01
C ASN A 165 -3.16 4.52 -7.56
N GLU A 166 -3.24 5.63 -6.81
CA GLU A 166 -3.95 6.84 -7.25
C GLU A 166 -3.13 7.70 -8.22
N SER A 167 -1.86 7.35 -8.46
CA SER A 167 -1.00 8.03 -9.41
C SER A 167 -0.42 7.05 -10.42
N ASP A 168 -0.66 7.31 -11.69
CA ASP A 168 -0.19 6.51 -12.84
C ASP A 168 1.15 7.00 -13.44
N GLY A 169 1.74 8.03 -12.83
CA GLY A 169 3.00 8.64 -13.28
C GLY A 169 2.89 9.49 -14.55
N THR A 170 1.69 9.80 -15.02
CA THR A 170 1.46 10.67 -16.19
C THR A 170 1.06 12.10 -15.82
N ASN A 171 0.63 12.33 -14.59
CA ASN A 171 0.21 13.64 -14.10
C ASN A 171 1.39 14.46 -13.59
N ALA A 172 1.74 15.55 -14.30
CA ALA A 172 2.80 16.46 -13.87
C ALA A 172 2.58 17.07 -12.47
N ALA A 173 1.33 17.17 -12.02
CA ALA A 173 1.02 17.66 -10.67
C ALA A 173 1.52 16.72 -9.55
N ASP A 174 1.82 15.48 -9.86
CA ASP A 174 2.31 14.49 -8.88
C ASP A 174 3.77 14.73 -8.47
N GLU A 175 4.54 15.48 -9.27
CA GLU A 175 5.92 15.85 -8.95
C GLU A 175 6.06 16.54 -7.59
N LYS A 176 5.03 17.29 -7.17
CA LYS A 176 5.00 17.90 -5.85
C LYS A 176 5.12 16.87 -4.71
N TRP A 177 4.51 15.69 -4.87
CA TRP A 177 4.52 14.66 -3.84
C TRP A 177 5.88 14.01 -3.70
N THR A 178 6.57 13.72 -4.82
CA THR A 178 7.92 13.17 -4.81
C THR A 178 8.96 14.15 -4.23
N LYS A 179 8.68 15.47 -4.32
CA LYS A 179 9.48 16.51 -3.67
C LYS A 179 9.18 16.69 -2.18
N MET A 180 7.92 16.43 -1.77
CA MET A 180 7.47 16.64 -0.39
C MET A 180 7.70 15.42 0.50
N ILE A 181 7.61 14.21 -0.06
CA ILE A 181 7.72 12.96 0.69
C ILE A 181 9.02 12.26 0.31
N ASN A 182 9.95 12.24 1.26
CA ASN A 182 11.27 11.68 1.02
C ASN A 182 11.19 10.17 0.67
N GLY A 183 11.84 9.78 -0.43
CA GLY A 183 11.88 8.41 -0.90
C GLY A 183 10.62 7.92 -1.62
N MET A 184 9.62 8.79 -1.82
CA MET A 184 8.47 8.47 -2.67
C MET A 184 8.89 8.46 -4.14
N LYS A 185 8.50 7.40 -4.86
CA LYS A 185 8.70 7.26 -6.30
C LYS A 185 7.37 6.89 -6.95
N ILE A 186 6.94 7.68 -7.90
CA ILE A 186 5.75 7.38 -8.70
C ILE A 186 6.21 6.67 -9.98
N TYR A 187 5.58 5.55 -10.26
CA TYR A 187 5.94 4.68 -11.37
C TYR A 187 4.85 4.66 -12.43
N THR A 188 5.24 4.72 -13.68
CA THR A 188 4.33 4.50 -14.80
C THR A 188 3.94 3.02 -14.90
N SER A 189 2.79 2.76 -15.54
CA SER A 189 2.35 1.40 -15.89
C SER A 189 3.46 0.58 -16.57
N LYS A 190 4.17 1.19 -17.52
CA LYS A 190 5.28 0.52 -18.24
C LYS A 190 6.40 0.08 -17.30
N GLN A 191 6.78 0.90 -16.33
CA GLN A 191 7.83 0.58 -15.35
C GLN A 191 7.38 -0.55 -14.42
N LEU A 192 6.14 -0.50 -13.91
CA LEU A 192 5.60 -1.54 -13.04
C LEU A 192 5.50 -2.88 -13.78
N VAL A 193 4.99 -2.89 -15.01
CA VAL A 193 4.88 -4.10 -15.84
C VAL A 193 6.25 -4.68 -16.15
N ALA A 194 7.25 -3.86 -16.46
CA ALA A 194 8.61 -4.34 -16.70
C ALA A 194 9.21 -5.02 -15.46
N ALA A 195 9.06 -4.39 -14.29
CA ALA A 195 9.54 -4.95 -13.02
C ALA A 195 8.80 -6.24 -12.62
N LEU A 196 7.48 -6.33 -12.87
CA LEU A 196 6.71 -7.54 -12.63
C LEU A 196 7.18 -8.71 -13.51
N LYS A 197 7.42 -8.47 -14.80
CA LYS A 197 7.96 -9.48 -15.71
C LYS A 197 9.33 -9.98 -15.26
N GLU A 198 10.23 -9.06 -14.86
CA GLU A 198 11.55 -9.39 -14.35
C GLU A 198 11.49 -10.20 -13.03
N ALA A 199 10.47 -9.94 -12.21
CA ALA A 199 10.19 -10.67 -10.98
C ALA A 199 9.49 -12.03 -11.19
N GLY A 200 9.20 -12.43 -12.44
CA GLY A 200 8.67 -13.74 -12.80
C GLY A 200 7.14 -13.84 -12.90
N PHE A 201 6.42 -12.70 -12.94
CA PHE A 201 4.98 -12.71 -13.21
C PHE A 201 4.71 -12.90 -14.70
N THR A 202 3.68 -13.70 -15.04
CA THR A 202 3.40 -14.14 -16.42
C THR A 202 2.28 -13.33 -17.07
N GLU A 203 1.03 -13.47 -16.57
CA GLU A 203 -0.11 -12.72 -17.09
C GLU A 203 -0.27 -11.41 -16.34
N ILE A 204 -0.09 -10.27 -17.04
CA ILE A 204 -0.16 -8.95 -16.44
C ILE A 204 -1.22 -8.13 -17.17
N LYS A 205 -2.29 -7.79 -16.45
CA LYS A 205 -3.38 -6.93 -16.93
C LYS A 205 -3.29 -5.58 -16.25
N THR A 206 -3.38 -4.52 -17.03
CA THR A 206 -3.35 -3.14 -16.54
C THR A 206 -4.68 -2.46 -16.79
N TYR A 207 -5.20 -1.83 -15.77
CA TYR A 207 -6.43 -1.03 -15.80
C TYR A 207 -6.07 0.41 -15.46
N SER A 208 -6.66 1.37 -16.15
CA SER A 208 -6.45 2.79 -15.90
C SER A 208 -7.78 3.52 -15.77
N ASN A 209 -7.81 4.50 -14.87
CA ASN A 209 -8.89 5.46 -14.77
C ASN A 209 -8.33 6.84 -15.15
N ALA A 210 -8.40 7.17 -16.43
CA ALA A 210 -7.78 8.38 -16.99
C ALA A 210 -8.29 9.68 -16.34
N LYS A 211 -9.56 9.72 -15.87
CA LYS A 211 -10.13 10.90 -15.21
C LYS A 211 -9.44 11.21 -13.87
N ASN A 212 -9.05 10.17 -13.15
CA ASN A 212 -8.47 10.31 -11.82
C ASN A 212 -6.97 10.00 -11.79
N HIS A 213 -6.35 9.64 -12.91
CA HIS A 213 -4.99 9.13 -13.03
C HIS A 213 -4.70 7.87 -12.20
N TRP A 214 -5.74 7.06 -11.91
CA TRP A 214 -5.56 5.83 -11.16
C TRP A 214 -5.06 4.70 -12.04
N ILE A 215 -4.24 3.85 -11.45
CA ILE A 215 -3.74 2.63 -12.08
C ILE A 215 -4.02 1.42 -11.17
N SER A 216 -4.48 0.32 -11.78
CA SER A 216 -4.53 -0.99 -11.14
C SER A 216 -3.86 -2.02 -12.04
N ILE A 217 -3.06 -2.88 -11.46
CA ILE A 217 -2.38 -3.97 -12.16
C ILE A 217 -2.72 -5.28 -11.47
N VAL A 218 -3.12 -6.25 -12.27
CA VAL A 218 -3.39 -7.63 -11.85
C VAL A 218 -2.36 -8.51 -12.53
N ALA A 219 -1.48 -9.13 -11.75
CA ALA A 219 -0.42 -9.99 -12.25
C ALA A 219 -0.55 -11.41 -11.68
N THR A 220 -0.40 -12.44 -12.51
CA THR A 220 -0.45 -13.85 -12.13
C THR A 220 0.97 -14.41 -12.03
N LYS A 221 1.25 -15.22 -11.00
CA LYS A 221 2.50 -15.96 -10.83
C LYS A 221 2.64 -17.06 -11.85
#